data_e98ae09437fc0fdcea9a8ddd388fa2b7
#
_entry.id   e98ae09437fc0fdcea9a8ddd388fa2b7
#
_cell.length_a   1.000
_cell.length_b   1.000
_cell.length_c   1.000
_cell.angle_alpha   90.00
_cell.angle_beta   90.00
_cell.angle_gamma   90.00
#
_symmetry.space_group_name_H-M   'P 1'
#
loop_
_entity.id
_entity.type
_entity.pdbx_description
1 polymer ?
#
loop_
_entity_poly.entity_id
_entity_poly.type
_entity_poly.pdbx_seq_one_letter_code
_entity_poly.pdbx_strand_id
1 'polypeptide(L)'
;MDRDEPVRRLIEIGVKDADGLIDPYEQKGVFQDLETGKIGVEEFCRYLRKHTGKDLSYEDICWAWFGFIGGVPQYKLDYILKLREKYQVYLLSNTNPIIQLEWAQTKEFTPAGRPLNDYFDKLYLSY
;
A
#
# COMPACT_ATOMS: atom_id res chain seq x y z
N MET A 1 8.99 -7.62 -2.01
CA MET A 1 8.73 -6.23 -1.62
C MET A 1 10.08 -5.54 -1.49
N ASP A 2 10.29 -4.46 -2.20
CA ASP A 2 11.52 -3.68 -2.11
C ASP A 2 11.36 -2.66 -0.98
N ARG A 3 12.22 -2.70 0.03
CA ARG A 3 12.21 -1.77 1.15
C ARG A 3 12.91 -0.45 0.82
N ASP A 4 13.88 -0.49 -0.05
CA ASP A 4 14.76 0.66 -0.29
C ASP A 4 14.03 1.81 -0.99
N GLU A 5 13.16 1.49 -1.94
CA GLU A 5 12.40 2.51 -2.67
C GLU A 5 11.45 3.32 -1.78
N PRO A 6 10.60 2.72 -0.93
CA PRO A 6 9.73 3.51 -0.04
C PRO A 6 10.54 4.30 1.01
N VAL A 7 11.62 3.75 1.53
CA VAL A 7 12.51 4.49 2.44
C VAL A 7 13.08 5.72 1.74
N ARG A 8 13.59 5.56 0.52
CA ARG A 8 14.11 6.67 -0.29
C ARG A 8 13.04 7.76 -0.51
N ARG A 9 11.82 7.35 -0.87
CA ARG A 9 10.71 8.28 -1.11
C ARG A 9 10.27 9.00 0.16
N LEU A 10 10.21 8.31 1.29
CA LEU A 10 9.90 8.92 2.59
C LEU A 10 10.96 9.96 2.99
N ILE A 11 12.24 9.66 2.79
CA ILE A 11 13.32 10.62 3.04
C ILE A 11 13.18 11.84 2.14
N GLU A 12 12.83 11.64 0.87
CA GLU A 12 12.65 12.71 -0.11
C GLU A 12 11.54 13.69 0.28
N ILE A 13 10.41 13.19 0.82
CA ILE A 13 9.34 14.05 1.31
C ILE A 13 9.63 14.66 2.70
N GLY A 14 10.68 14.25 3.38
CA GLY A 14 11.15 14.86 4.63
C GLY A 14 11.12 13.98 5.86
N VAL A 15 10.80 12.70 5.76
CA VAL A 15 10.90 11.71 6.85
C VAL A 15 12.33 11.20 6.92
N LYS A 16 13.22 11.98 7.52
CA LYS A 16 14.67 11.73 7.51
C LYS A 16 15.10 10.43 8.19
N ASP A 17 14.32 9.97 9.17
CA ASP A 17 14.56 8.75 9.95
C ASP A 17 13.77 7.54 9.43
N ALA A 18 13.28 7.61 8.18
CA ALA A 18 12.46 6.55 7.57
C ALA A 18 13.13 5.17 7.61
N ASP A 19 14.45 5.11 7.49
CA ASP A 19 15.20 3.86 7.57
C ASP A 19 15.03 3.16 8.92
N GLY A 20 14.96 3.92 10.00
CA GLY A 20 14.71 3.39 11.36
C GLY A 20 13.24 3.11 11.66
N LEU A 21 12.31 3.74 10.94
CA LEU A 21 10.87 3.56 11.15
C LEU A 21 10.31 2.33 10.44
N ILE A 22 10.92 1.92 9.33
CA ILE A 22 10.48 0.78 8.53
C ILE A 22 11.38 -0.43 8.81
N ASP A 23 10.86 -1.38 9.57
CA ASP A 23 11.55 -2.64 9.82
C ASP A 23 11.47 -3.55 8.58
N PRO A 24 12.59 -4.17 8.14
CA PRO A 24 12.58 -5.04 6.96
C PRO A 24 11.80 -6.35 7.14
N TYR A 25 11.54 -6.75 8.37
CA TYR A 25 10.90 -8.04 8.68
C TYR A 25 9.52 -7.88 9.33
N GLU A 26 9.33 -6.84 10.13
CA GLU A 26 8.12 -6.64 10.90
C GLU A 26 7.80 -5.14 11.02
N GLN A 27 6.62 -4.74 10.57
CA GLN A 27 6.16 -3.36 10.76
C GLN A 27 5.89 -3.10 12.25
N LYS A 28 6.29 -1.92 12.71
CA LYS A 28 6.15 -1.48 14.11
C LYS A 28 5.61 -0.07 14.18
N GLY A 29 5.13 0.31 15.37
CA GLY A 29 4.66 1.67 15.65
C GLY A 29 3.47 2.07 14.78
N VAL A 30 3.46 3.32 14.33
CA VAL A 30 2.36 3.92 13.56
C VAL A 30 2.09 3.20 12.23
N PHE A 31 3.11 2.61 11.60
CA PHE A 31 2.96 1.82 10.37
C PHE A 31 2.17 0.54 10.63
N GLN A 32 2.49 -0.18 11.70
CA GLN A 32 1.73 -1.36 12.13
C GLN A 32 0.30 -0.99 12.53
N ASP A 33 0.12 0.13 13.23
CA ASP A 33 -1.20 0.58 13.67
C ASP A 33 -2.12 0.88 12.48
N LEU A 34 -1.58 1.40 11.38
CA LEU A 34 -2.32 1.59 10.14
C LEU A 34 -2.69 0.24 9.50
N GLU A 35 -1.76 -0.71 9.43
CA GLU A 35 -1.98 -2.04 8.82
C GLU A 35 -2.95 -2.92 9.62
N THR A 36 -3.04 -2.70 10.92
CA THR A 36 -3.95 -3.44 11.80
C THR A 36 -5.30 -2.73 12.02
N GLY A 37 -5.49 -1.57 11.40
CA GLY A 37 -6.72 -0.79 11.53
C GLY A 37 -6.89 -0.10 12.88
N LYS A 38 -5.85 -0.03 13.71
CA LYS A 38 -5.90 0.70 14.99
C LYS A 38 -6.03 2.19 14.80
N ILE A 39 -5.44 2.72 13.73
CA ILE A 39 -5.57 4.11 13.30
C ILE A 39 -6.02 4.18 11.85
N GLY A 40 -6.70 5.26 11.49
CA GLY A 40 -7.07 5.54 10.11
C GLY A 40 -5.99 6.32 9.36
N VAL A 41 -6.21 6.50 8.05
CA VAL A 41 -5.28 7.23 7.15
C VAL A 41 -5.06 8.66 7.61
N GLU A 42 -6.13 9.35 8.04
CA GLU A 42 -6.03 10.76 8.48
C GLU A 42 -5.13 10.91 9.71
N GLU A 43 -5.28 10.02 10.68
CA GLU A 43 -4.46 10.00 11.89
C GLU A 43 -3.00 9.66 11.56
N PHE A 44 -2.77 8.72 10.67
CA PHE A 44 -1.45 8.38 10.17
C PHE A 44 -0.75 9.58 9.51
N CYS A 45 -1.46 10.29 8.62
CA CYS A 45 -0.93 11.49 7.97
C CYS A 45 -0.62 12.61 8.98
N ARG A 46 -1.48 12.78 9.97
CA ARG A 46 -1.27 13.74 11.06
C ARG A 46 -0.02 13.40 11.86
N TYR A 47 0.19 12.13 12.16
CA TYR A 47 1.40 11.66 12.83
C TYR A 47 2.66 12.03 12.03
N LEU A 48 2.69 11.73 10.74
CA LEU A 48 3.85 12.05 9.89
C LEU A 48 4.12 13.55 9.80
N ARG A 49 3.09 14.38 9.69
CA ARG A 49 3.25 15.84 9.70
C ARG A 49 3.83 16.34 11.02
N LYS A 50 3.35 15.83 12.12
CA LYS A 50 3.86 16.17 13.46
C LYS A 50 5.30 15.68 13.67
N HIS A 51 5.58 14.46 13.26
CA HIS A 51 6.91 13.84 13.38
C HIS A 51 7.99 14.57 12.58
N THR A 52 7.65 15.00 11.36
CA THR A 52 8.57 15.72 10.48
C THR A 52 8.63 17.22 10.73
N GLY A 53 7.63 17.78 11.38
CA GLY A 53 7.44 19.24 11.50
C GLY A 53 7.12 19.91 10.15
N LYS A 54 6.72 19.14 9.13
CA LYS A 54 6.39 19.61 7.77
C LYS A 54 4.92 19.39 7.47
N ASP A 55 4.36 20.29 6.65
CA ASP A 55 2.99 20.17 6.13
C ASP A 55 2.97 19.25 4.90
N LEU A 56 3.17 17.95 5.13
CA LEU A 56 3.15 16.94 4.08
C LEU A 56 1.76 16.82 3.49
N SER A 57 1.65 16.89 2.16
CA SER A 57 0.39 16.62 1.47
C SER A 57 0.03 15.14 1.53
N TYR A 58 -1.27 14.84 1.40
CA TYR A 58 -1.73 13.45 1.29
C TYR A 58 -1.12 12.76 0.07
N GLU A 59 -1.03 13.47 -1.05
CA GLU A 59 -0.44 12.97 -2.29
C GLU A 59 1.04 12.59 -2.13
N ASP A 60 1.82 13.39 -1.41
CA ASP A 60 3.23 13.09 -1.13
C ASP A 60 3.36 11.81 -0.29
N ILE A 61 2.51 11.65 0.71
CA ILE A 61 2.48 10.44 1.55
C ILE A 61 2.07 9.21 0.73
N CYS A 62 1.05 9.33 -0.12
CA CYS A 62 0.64 8.25 -1.02
C CYS A 62 1.76 7.87 -1.99
N TRP A 63 2.42 8.86 -2.60
CA TRP A 63 3.54 8.62 -3.51
C TRP A 63 4.67 7.84 -2.84
N ALA A 64 5.00 8.17 -1.60
CA ALA A 64 6.02 7.44 -0.84
C ALA A 64 5.59 5.97 -0.58
N TRP A 65 4.33 5.75 -0.19
CA TRP A 65 3.78 4.43 0.02
C TRP A 65 3.75 3.57 -1.25
N PHE A 66 3.48 4.15 -2.39
CA PHE A 66 3.44 3.41 -3.66
C PHE A 66 4.79 2.76 -4.03
N GLY A 67 5.88 3.21 -3.41
CA GLY A 67 7.19 2.56 -3.53
C GLY A 67 7.26 1.15 -2.94
N PHE A 68 6.36 0.76 -2.02
CA PHE A 68 6.40 -0.55 -1.37
C PHE A 68 6.12 -1.72 -2.32
N ILE A 69 5.25 -1.52 -3.28
CA ILE A 69 4.79 -2.58 -4.18
C ILE A 69 4.77 -2.05 -5.60
N GLY A 70 5.47 -2.72 -6.50
CA GLY A 70 5.32 -2.51 -7.94
C GLY A 70 3.99 -3.03 -8.48
N GLY A 71 3.70 -2.73 -9.72
CA GLY A 71 2.49 -3.21 -10.40
C GLY A 71 2.47 -4.73 -10.59
N VAL A 72 1.30 -5.26 -10.87
CA VAL A 72 1.09 -6.69 -11.13
C VAL A 72 1.12 -6.95 -12.64
N PRO A 73 1.97 -7.87 -13.14
CA PRO A 73 1.97 -8.23 -14.55
C PRO A 73 0.59 -8.73 -15.03
N GLN A 74 0.16 -8.28 -16.21
CA GLN A 74 -1.17 -8.58 -16.74
C GLN A 74 -1.44 -10.09 -16.85
N TYR A 75 -0.44 -10.91 -17.20
CA TYR A 75 -0.62 -12.36 -17.32
C TYR A 75 -1.07 -13.04 -16.01
N LYS A 76 -0.65 -12.50 -14.86
CA LYS A 76 -1.08 -13.00 -13.55
C LYS A 76 -2.55 -12.66 -13.27
N LEU A 77 -2.96 -11.46 -13.65
CA LEU A 77 -4.35 -11.02 -13.52
C LEU A 77 -5.26 -11.81 -14.45
N ASP A 78 -4.85 -12.06 -15.68
CA ASP A 78 -5.58 -12.90 -16.63
C ASP A 78 -5.73 -14.34 -16.11
N TYR A 79 -4.70 -14.87 -15.45
CA TYR A 79 -4.76 -16.18 -14.82
C TYR A 79 -5.80 -16.25 -13.68
N ILE A 80 -5.90 -15.19 -12.88
CA ILE A 80 -6.91 -15.09 -11.82
C ILE A 80 -8.31 -15.13 -12.44
N LEU A 81 -8.57 -14.37 -13.51
CA LEU A 81 -9.85 -14.40 -14.21
C LEU A 81 -10.19 -15.78 -14.79
N LYS A 82 -9.18 -16.48 -15.29
CA LYS A 82 -9.34 -17.86 -15.78
C LYS A 82 -9.71 -18.83 -14.65
N LEU A 83 -9.11 -18.69 -13.48
CA LEU A 83 -9.46 -19.48 -12.30
C LEU A 83 -10.90 -19.23 -11.85
N ARG A 84 -11.38 -17.99 -11.96
CA ARG A 84 -12.74 -17.61 -11.59
C ARG A 84 -13.84 -18.25 -12.46
N GLU A 85 -13.49 -18.76 -13.62
CA GLU A 85 -14.43 -19.55 -14.46
C GLU A 85 -14.87 -20.86 -13.78
N LYS A 86 -14.04 -21.40 -12.87
CA LYS A 86 -14.27 -22.68 -12.18
C LYS A 86 -14.33 -22.56 -10.67
N TYR A 87 -13.70 -21.53 -10.09
CA TYR A 87 -13.52 -21.36 -8.65
C TYR A 87 -13.95 -19.97 -8.20
N GLN A 88 -14.31 -19.84 -6.93
CA GLN A 88 -14.33 -18.55 -6.26
C GLN A 88 -12.90 -18.24 -5.81
N VAL A 89 -12.39 -17.07 -6.18
CA VAL A 89 -11.02 -16.64 -5.88
C VAL A 89 -11.05 -15.45 -4.93
N TYR A 90 -10.42 -15.60 -3.79
CA TYR A 90 -10.37 -14.58 -2.74
C TYR A 90 -8.97 -14.02 -2.61
N LEU A 91 -8.87 -12.72 -2.29
CA LEU A 91 -7.62 -12.08 -1.92
C LEU A 91 -7.52 -12.02 -0.39
N LEU A 92 -6.44 -12.57 0.14
CA LEU A 92 -6.03 -12.35 1.53
C LEU A 92 -4.78 -11.48 1.52
N SER A 93 -4.83 -10.30 2.11
CA SER A 93 -3.73 -9.34 2.04
C SER A 93 -3.45 -8.68 3.39
N ASN A 94 -2.19 -8.72 3.79
CA ASN A 94 -1.67 -7.83 4.81
C ASN A 94 -1.31 -6.50 4.15
N THR A 95 -2.14 -5.49 4.34
CA THR A 95 -2.09 -4.22 3.62
C THR A 95 -2.59 -3.07 4.49
N ASN A 96 -2.68 -1.89 3.91
CA ASN A 96 -3.24 -0.71 4.54
C ASN A 96 -4.14 0.05 3.55
N PRO A 97 -4.98 0.99 4.05
CA PRO A 97 -5.93 1.69 3.20
C PRO A 97 -5.28 2.49 2.04
N ILE A 98 -4.09 3.05 2.24
CA ILE A 98 -3.40 3.82 1.18
C ILE A 98 -3.07 2.92 0.00
N ILE A 99 -2.48 1.75 0.25
CA ILE A 99 -2.17 0.79 -0.82
C ILE A 99 -3.45 0.26 -1.47
N GLN A 100 -4.42 -0.16 -0.65
CA GLN A 100 -5.61 -0.85 -1.17
C GLN A 100 -6.58 0.09 -1.87
N LEU A 101 -6.82 1.28 -1.34
CA LEU A 101 -7.82 2.19 -1.88
C LEU A 101 -7.26 3.13 -2.95
N GLU A 102 -5.98 3.44 -2.91
CA GLU A 102 -5.34 4.35 -3.85
C GLU A 102 -4.50 3.60 -4.88
N TRP A 103 -3.40 2.99 -4.47
CA TRP A 103 -2.42 2.40 -5.38
C TRP A 103 -2.95 1.20 -6.17
N ALA A 104 -3.61 0.26 -5.50
CA ALA A 104 -4.12 -0.97 -6.14
C ALA A 104 -5.25 -0.72 -7.15
N GLN A 105 -5.79 0.50 -7.19
CA GLN A 105 -6.82 0.88 -8.16
C GLN A 105 -6.26 1.65 -9.37
N THR A 106 -4.97 1.90 -9.42
CA THR A 106 -4.34 2.66 -10.51
C THR A 106 -3.95 1.78 -11.69
N LYS A 107 -3.79 2.40 -12.86
CA LYS A 107 -3.30 1.72 -14.08
C LYS A 107 -1.84 1.30 -13.97
N GLU A 108 -1.07 2.00 -13.16
CA GLU A 108 0.33 1.63 -12.89
C GLU A 108 0.41 0.30 -12.12
N PHE A 109 -0.56 0.02 -11.27
CA PHE A 109 -0.65 -1.25 -10.55
C PHE A 109 -1.28 -2.36 -11.39
N THR A 110 -2.37 -2.05 -12.10
CA THR A 110 -3.10 -2.98 -12.97
C THR A 110 -3.10 -2.46 -14.42
N PRO A 111 -2.20 -2.95 -15.30
CA PRO A 111 -1.94 -2.34 -16.61
C PRO A 111 -3.15 -2.20 -17.53
N ALA A 112 -4.13 -3.12 -17.45
CA ALA A 112 -5.37 -3.04 -18.22
C ALA A 112 -6.33 -1.94 -17.72
N GLY A 113 -6.02 -1.25 -16.64
CA GLY A 113 -6.87 -0.20 -16.06
C GLY A 113 -8.09 -0.69 -15.31
N ARG A 114 -8.20 -2.00 -15.10
CA ARG A 114 -9.24 -2.62 -14.27
C ARG A 114 -8.77 -2.65 -12.81
N PRO A 115 -9.53 -2.10 -11.85
CA PRO A 115 -9.15 -2.12 -10.43
C PRO A 115 -8.86 -3.52 -9.91
N LEU A 116 -7.86 -3.67 -9.05
CA LEU A 116 -7.48 -4.97 -8.49
C LEU A 116 -8.67 -5.70 -7.85
N ASN A 117 -9.55 -4.97 -7.17
CA ASN A 117 -10.71 -5.53 -6.50
C ASN A 117 -11.64 -6.31 -7.45
N ASP A 118 -11.71 -5.91 -8.72
CA ASP A 118 -12.59 -6.54 -9.72
C ASP A 118 -12.10 -7.93 -10.14
N TYR A 119 -10.87 -8.29 -9.82
CA TYR A 119 -10.31 -9.61 -10.15
C TYR A 119 -10.69 -10.70 -9.14
N PHE A 120 -11.23 -10.35 -7.99
CA PHE A 120 -11.52 -11.27 -6.90
C PHE A 120 -13.00 -11.28 -6.53
N ASP A 121 -13.48 -12.43 -6.08
CA ASP A 121 -14.86 -12.58 -5.59
C ASP A 121 -15.03 -11.95 -4.20
N LYS A 122 -13.98 -11.97 -3.38
CA LYS A 122 -13.94 -11.34 -2.06
C LYS A 122 -12.52 -10.99 -1.65
N LEU A 123 -12.40 -9.92 -0.85
CA LEU A 123 -11.15 -9.46 -0.29
C LEU A 123 -11.18 -9.58 1.23
N TYR A 124 -10.09 -10.08 1.79
CA TYR A 124 -9.84 -10.13 3.23
C TYR A 124 -8.58 -9.30 3.50
N LEU A 125 -8.74 -8.15 4.11
CA LEU A 125 -7.70 -7.16 4.34
C LEU A 125 -7.37 -7.08 5.83
N SER A 126 -6.10 -6.79 6.17
CA SER A 126 -5.64 -6.80 7.57
C SER A 126 -6.18 -5.67 8.44
N TYR A 127 -6.66 -4.62 7.81
CA TYR A 127 -7.20 -3.45 8.53
C TYR A 127 -8.72 -3.41 8.60
#